data_4201ce72f632983b82d78e3120e56bd7
#
_entry.id   4201ce72f632983b82d78e3120e56bd7
#
_cell.length_a   1.000
_cell.length_b   1.000
_cell.length_c   1.000
_cell.angle_alpha   90.00
_cell.angle_beta   90.00
_cell.angle_gamma   90.00
#
_symmetry.space_group_name_H-M   'P 1'
#
loop_
_entity.id
_entity.type
_entity.pdbx_description
1 polymer ?
#
loop_
_entity_poly.entity_id
_entity_poly.type
_entity_poly.pdbx_seq_one_letter_code
_entity_poly.pdbx_strand_id
1 'polypeptide(L)'
;MARARRLIPCAMALTTAALFACSAGAPATEVTGAGAGLDLPFGSTPGVAQASAASEALAWEVIGGMDTPNRVTSPSSLAMSLAMVGEGTVGPSAESIDEALGLAGDERSSAFGALRQSLADYEDLPKKVD
;
A
#
# COMPACT_ATOMS: atom_id res chain seq x y z
N MET A 1 -38.08 18.57 -36.49
CA MET A 1 -37.35 17.57 -35.68
C MET A 1 -35.88 17.45 -36.11
N ALA A 2 -35.08 18.52 -36.16
CA ALA A 2 -33.70 18.50 -36.72
C ALA A 2 -32.63 19.16 -35.81
N ARG A 3 -32.91 19.43 -34.53
CA ARG A 3 -31.96 20.10 -33.63
C ARG A 3 -31.26 19.18 -32.59
N ALA A 4 -31.69 17.95 -32.41
CA ALA A 4 -31.14 17.06 -31.37
C ALA A 4 -29.87 16.31 -31.78
N ARG A 5 -29.52 16.28 -33.09
CA ARG A 5 -28.38 15.45 -33.59
C ARG A 5 -27.00 16.09 -33.48
N ARG A 6 -26.91 17.41 -33.16
CA ARG A 6 -25.62 18.11 -33.12
C ARG A 6 -25.01 18.27 -31.72
N LEU A 7 -25.72 17.89 -30.65
CA LEU A 7 -25.23 18.03 -29.27
C LEU A 7 -24.46 16.80 -28.77
N ILE A 8 -24.66 15.64 -29.39
CA ILE A 8 -24.01 14.39 -28.97
C ILE A 8 -22.48 14.39 -29.20
N PRO A 9 -21.94 14.88 -30.34
CA PRO A 9 -20.49 14.90 -30.54
C PRO A 9 -19.75 15.89 -29.63
N CYS A 10 -20.39 16.97 -29.21
CA CYS A 10 -19.77 17.93 -28.28
C CYS A 10 -19.67 17.40 -26.86
N ALA A 11 -20.66 16.65 -26.39
CA ALA A 11 -20.62 16.05 -25.03
C ALA A 11 -19.56 14.94 -24.94
N MET A 12 -19.36 14.17 -26.02
CA MET A 12 -18.34 13.11 -26.08
C MET A 12 -16.92 13.67 -26.16
N ALA A 13 -16.73 14.83 -26.77
CA ALA A 13 -15.43 15.51 -26.86
C ALA A 13 -15.02 16.14 -25.50
N LEU A 14 -15.98 16.59 -24.69
CA LEU A 14 -15.68 17.13 -23.36
C LEU A 14 -15.29 16.03 -22.35
N THR A 15 -15.90 14.87 -22.43
CA THR A 15 -15.57 13.74 -21.54
C THR A 15 -14.18 13.15 -21.82
N THR A 16 -13.74 13.09 -23.07
CA THR A 16 -12.38 12.67 -23.43
C THR A 16 -11.33 13.68 -23.01
N ALA A 17 -11.60 14.97 -23.05
CA ALA A 17 -10.66 16.01 -22.60
C ALA A 17 -10.44 15.96 -21.08
N ALA A 18 -11.45 15.60 -20.27
CA ALA A 18 -11.33 15.47 -18.83
C ALA A 18 -10.44 14.28 -18.38
N LEU A 19 -10.39 13.20 -19.18
CA LEU A 19 -9.55 12.04 -18.90
C LEU A 19 -8.05 12.32 -19.20
N PHE A 20 -7.75 13.20 -20.15
CA PHE A 20 -6.37 13.60 -20.43
C PHE A 20 -5.83 14.64 -19.46
N ALA A 21 -6.67 15.40 -18.78
CA ALA A 21 -6.23 16.38 -17.78
C ALA A 21 -5.59 15.72 -16.54
N CYS A 22 -5.93 14.46 -16.22
CA CYS A 22 -5.30 13.73 -15.12
C CYS A 22 -3.90 13.17 -15.48
N SER A 23 -3.53 13.12 -16.78
CA SER A 23 -2.22 12.62 -17.21
C SER A 23 -1.18 13.73 -17.41
N ALA A 24 -1.57 15.01 -17.35
CA ALA A 24 -0.68 16.17 -17.38
C ALA A 24 -0.24 16.59 -15.98
N GLY A 25 -0.08 15.62 -15.08
CA GLY A 25 0.49 15.86 -13.75
C GLY A 25 1.89 16.45 -13.87
N ALA A 26 2.22 17.39 -13.02
CA ALA A 26 3.59 17.83 -12.84
C ALA A 26 4.50 16.58 -12.72
N PRO A 27 5.71 16.61 -13.25
CA PRO A 27 6.61 15.49 -13.13
C PRO A 27 6.71 15.10 -11.66
N ALA A 28 6.40 13.83 -11.36
CA ALA A 28 6.49 13.34 -10.01
C ALA A 28 7.92 13.57 -9.53
N THR A 29 8.08 14.41 -8.52
CA THR A 29 9.38 14.58 -7.87
C THR A 29 9.60 13.33 -7.03
N GLU A 30 10.61 12.55 -7.35
CA GLU A 30 11.00 11.44 -6.50
C GLU A 30 11.45 12.00 -5.15
N VAL A 31 10.69 11.71 -4.11
CA VAL A 31 11.04 12.03 -2.74
C VAL A 31 11.82 10.84 -2.19
N THR A 32 13.13 10.87 -2.37
CA THR A 32 14.04 9.94 -1.69
C THR A 32 14.30 10.46 -0.29
N GLY A 33 14.05 9.63 0.72
CA GLY A 33 14.43 9.96 2.09
C GLY A 33 15.94 10.21 2.17
N ALA A 34 16.35 11.36 2.68
CA ALA A 34 17.76 11.75 2.82
C ALA A 34 18.49 11.03 3.98
N GLY A 35 17.83 10.10 4.68
CA GLY A 35 18.39 9.40 5.83
C GLY A 35 19.06 8.09 5.44
N ALA A 36 20.17 7.77 6.10
CA ALA A 36 20.64 6.39 6.18
C ALA A 36 19.48 5.53 6.75
N GLY A 37 19.21 4.39 6.14
CA GLY A 37 18.18 3.48 6.64
C GLY A 37 18.43 3.19 8.11
N LEU A 38 17.36 3.20 8.93
CA LEU A 38 17.47 2.79 10.31
C LEU A 38 17.83 1.31 10.35
N ASP A 39 18.78 0.94 11.18
CA ASP A 39 19.01 -0.47 11.49
C ASP A 39 17.90 -0.93 12.47
N LEU A 40 16.98 -1.73 11.98
CA LEU A 40 15.81 -2.19 12.70
C LEU A 40 15.85 -3.73 12.80
N PRO A 41 16.61 -4.29 13.76
CA PRO A 41 16.73 -5.73 13.89
C PRO A 41 15.38 -6.36 14.19
N PHE A 42 14.94 -7.30 13.37
CA PHE A 42 13.63 -7.97 13.47
C PHE A 42 13.33 -8.51 14.88
N GLY A 43 14.32 -9.15 15.51
CA GLY A 43 14.13 -9.81 16.81
C GLY A 43 14.03 -8.87 18.01
N SER A 44 14.39 -7.58 17.87
CA SER A 44 14.43 -6.62 18.99
C SER A 44 13.62 -5.35 18.73
N THR A 45 13.08 -5.16 17.53
CA THR A 45 12.24 -4.00 17.24
C THR A 45 10.85 -4.19 17.86
N PRO A 46 10.39 -3.24 18.71
CA PRO A 46 9.04 -3.29 19.28
C PRO A 46 7.97 -3.33 18.19
N GLY A 47 6.84 -3.97 18.49
CA GLY A 47 5.68 -4.01 17.57
C GLY A 47 5.77 -5.05 16.45
N VAL A 48 6.94 -5.68 16.19
CA VAL A 48 7.09 -6.67 15.10
C VAL A 48 6.14 -7.85 15.24
N ALA A 49 5.93 -8.35 16.45
CA ALA A 49 4.98 -9.44 16.69
C ALA A 49 3.54 -9.02 16.36
N GLN A 50 3.15 -7.80 16.75
CA GLN A 50 1.85 -7.21 16.41
C GLN A 50 1.70 -7.02 14.90
N ALA A 51 2.71 -6.48 14.22
CA ALA A 51 2.71 -6.31 12.78
C ALA A 51 2.55 -7.64 12.03
N SER A 52 3.20 -8.70 12.52
CA SER A 52 3.06 -10.05 11.97
C SER A 52 1.64 -10.60 12.17
N ALA A 53 1.11 -10.48 13.39
CA ALA A 53 -0.25 -10.94 13.70
C ALA A 53 -1.32 -10.16 12.92
N ALA A 54 -1.18 -8.83 12.80
CA ALA A 54 -2.07 -8.00 12.00
C ALA A 54 -2.03 -8.36 10.50
N SER A 55 -0.83 -8.65 9.97
CA SER A 55 -0.68 -9.12 8.59
C SER A 55 -1.45 -10.41 8.34
N GLU A 56 -1.37 -11.37 9.27
CA GLU A 56 -2.11 -12.64 9.19
C GLU A 56 -3.63 -12.41 9.28
N ALA A 57 -4.08 -11.63 10.25
CA ALA A 57 -5.51 -11.34 10.43
C ALA A 57 -6.12 -10.66 9.20
N LEU A 58 -5.43 -9.68 8.65
CA LEU A 58 -5.84 -8.97 7.43
C LEU A 58 -5.93 -9.91 6.23
N ALA A 59 -5.00 -10.86 6.10
CA ALA A 59 -5.04 -11.86 5.03
C ALA A 59 -6.29 -12.75 5.12
N TRP A 60 -6.63 -13.21 6.31
CA TRP A 60 -7.83 -14.04 6.51
C TRP A 60 -9.10 -13.26 6.22
N GLU A 61 -9.16 -11.98 6.59
CA GLU A 61 -10.31 -11.12 6.28
C GLU A 61 -10.47 -10.93 4.77
N VAL A 62 -9.39 -10.61 4.06
CA VAL A 62 -9.40 -10.43 2.60
C VAL A 62 -9.78 -11.73 1.89
N ILE A 63 -9.17 -12.85 2.25
CA ILE A 63 -9.49 -14.15 1.65
C ILE A 63 -10.95 -14.52 1.95
N GLY A 64 -11.42 -14.25 3.16
CA GLY A 64 -12.82 -14.51 3.55
C GLY A 64 -13.83 -13.72 2.74
N GLY A 65 -13.48 -12.49 2.34
CA GLY A 65 -14.31 -11.61 1.50
C GLY A 65 -14.29 -11.95 0.01
N MET A 66 -13.39 -12.83 -0.46
CA MET A 66 -13.32 -13.18 -1.87
C MET A 66 -14.34 -14.25 -2.24
N ASP A 67 -15.12 -14.03 -3.30
CA ASP A 67 -16.12 -14.96 -3.83
C ASP A 67 -15.59 -15.76 -5.04
N THR A 68 -14.42 -16.36 -4.89
CA THR A 68 -13.76 -17.17 -5.94
C THR A 68 -13.25 -18.49 -5.36
N PRO A 69 -13.24 -19.59 -6.13
CA PRO A 69 -12.75 -20.88 -5.63
C PRO A 69 -11.24 -20.90 -5.37
N ASN A 70 -10.46 -20.15 -6.14
CA ASN A 70 -9.00 -20.05 -5.99
C ASN A 70 -8.66 -18.67 -5.42
N ARG A 71 -8.10 -18.64 -4.22
CA ARG A 71 -7.79 -17.42 -3.47
C ARG A 71 -6.32 -17.41 -3.10
N VAL A 72 -5.63 -16.34 -3.46
CA VAL A 72 -4.25 -16.10 -3.09
C VAL A 72 -4.09 -14.68 -2.62
N THR A 73 -3.40 -14.48 -1.52
CA THR A 73 -3.00 -13.16 -1.03
C THR A 73 -1.58 -13.22 -0.50
N SER A 74 -0.90 -12.08 -0.49
CA SER A 74 0.37 -11.90 0.22
C SER A 74 0.13 -11.06 1.46
N PRO A 75 0.05 -11.64 2.66
CA PRO A 75 -0.24 -10.91 3.89
C PRO A 75 0.72 -9.76 4.13
N SER A 76 2.01 -10.05 4.05
CA SER A 76 3.06 -9.06 4.32
C SER A 76 3.04 -7.90 3.32
N SER A 77 2.82 -8.18 2.02
CA SER A 77 2.75 -7.13 1.00
C SER A 77 1.55 -6.21 1.23
N LEU A 78 0.40 -6.79 1.58
CA LEU A 78 -0.81 -6.01 1.85
C LEU A 78 -0.64 -5.11 3.08
N ALA A 79 -0.18 -5.67 4.18
CA ALA A 79 0.01 -4.93 5.42
C ALA A 79 1.10 -3.85 5.30
N MET A 80 2.22 -4.15 4.63
CA MET A 80 3.26 -3.15 4.37
C MET A 80 2.77 -2.01 3.46
N SER A 81 1.94 -2.32 2.46
CA SER A 81 1.33 -1.28 1.61
C SER A 81 0.42 -0.36 2.41
N LEU A 82 -0.41 -0.93 3.30
CA LEU A 82 -1.26 -0.13 4.20
C LEU A 82 -0.41 0.70 5.19
N ALA A 83 0.65 0.14 5.74
CA ALA A 83 1.56 0.89 6.61
C ALA A 83 2.17 2.09 5.89
N MET A 84 2.61 1.93 4.63
CA MET A 84 3.14 3.02 3.81
C MET A 84 2.08 4.08 3.51
N VAL A 85 0.85 3.68 3.19
CA VAL A 85 -0.27 4.63 3.00
C VAL A 85 -0.56 5.38 4.28
N GLY A 86 -0.48 4.71 5.43
CA GLY A 86 -0.67 5.30 6.75
C GLY A 86 0.31 6.44 7.07
N GLU A 87 1.52 6.44 6.50
CA GLU A 87 2.49 7.52 6.68
C GLU A 87 2.04 8.85 6.03
N GLY A 88 1.24 8.77 4.98
CA GLY A 88 0.75 9.93 4.26
C GLY A 88 -0.70 10.33 4.58
N THR A 89 -1.40 9.57 5.43
CA THR A 89 -2.80 9.83 5.78
C THR A 89 -2.96 10.55 7.10
N VAL A 90 -4.07 11.28 7.23
CA VAL A 90 -4.46 12.00 8.46
C VAL A 90 -5.95 11.82 8.74
N GLY A 91 -6.37 12.05 9.98
CA GLY A 91 -7.77 11.98 10.41
C GLY A 91 -8.35 10.55 10.33
N PRO A 92 -9.65 10.38 10.06
CA PRO A 92 -10.33 9.09 10.15
C PRO A 92 -9.71 7.98 9.29
N SER A 93 -9.09 8.32 8.17
CA SER A 93 -8.41 7.33 7.32
C SER A 93 -7.14 6.79 7.98
N ALA A 94 -6.38 7.65 8.66
CA ALA A 94 -5.21 7.20 9.44
C ALA A 94 -5.65 6.30 10.60
N GLU A 95 -6.69 6.68 11.32
CA GLU A 95 -7.25 5.91 12.44
C GLU A 95 -7.70 4.51 11.98
N SER A 96 -8.37 4.42 10.83
CA SER A 96 -8.81 3.12 10.28
C SER A 96 -7.63 2.22 9.88
N ILE A 97 -6.55 2.79 9.36
CA ILE A 97 -5.32 2.04 9.04
C ILE A 97 -4.63 1.57 10.32
N ASP A 98 -4.52 2.45 11.31
CA ASP A 98 -3.91 2.13 12.60
C ASP A 98 -4.68 1.01 13.32
N GLU A 99 -6.01 1.05 13.27
CA GLU A 99 -6.87 -0.01 13.81
C GLU A 99 -6.66 -1.34 13.06
N ALA A 100 -6.65 -1.32 11.73
CA ALA A 100 -6.46 -2.53 10.92
C ALA A 100 -5.07 -3.17 11.12
N LEU A 101 -4.05 -2.36 11.37
CA LEU A 101 -2.68 -2.83 11.58
C LEU A 101 -2.35 -3.06 13.08
N GLY A 102 -3.19 -2.60 13.99
CA GLY A 102 -2.97 -2.69 15.44
C GLY A 102 -1.76 -1.88 15.94
N LEU A 103 -1.24 -0.98 15.13
CA LEU A 103 -0.05 -0.17 15.37
C LEU A 103 -0.23 1.21 14.77
N ALA A 104 0.30 2.24 15.44
CA ALA A 104 0.17 3.63 15.03
C ALA A 104 1.52 4.38 15.01
N GLY A 105 1.63 5.42 14.19
CA GLY A 105 2.75 6.35 14.18
C GLY A 105 4.12 5.67 14.06
N ASP A 106 5.08 6.11 14.87
CA ASP A 106 6.48 5.63 14.83
C ASP A 106 6.61 4.13 15.13
N GLU A 107 5.73 3.56 15.94
CA GLU A 107 5.74 2.13 16.23
C GLU A 107 5.35 1.31 14.99
N ARG A 108 4.32 1.76 14.26
CA ARG A 108 3.94 1.17 12.97
C ARG A 108 5.11 1.23 11.99
N SER A 109 5.71 2.42 11.81
CA SER A 109 6.82 2.64 10.88
C SER A 109 8.01 1.75 11.20
N SER A 110 8.37 1.66 12.47
CA SER A 110 9.51 0.85 12.93
C SER A 110 9.26 -0.65 12.76
N ALA A 111 8.07 -1.13 13.15
CA ALA A 111 7.73 -2.55 13.09
C ALA A 111 7.66 -3.07 11.64
N PHE A 112 6.97 -2.34 10.75
CA PHE A 112 6.89 -2.72 9.34
C PHE A 112 8.20 -2.45 8.59
N GLY A 113 9.00 -1.47 9.02
CA GLY A 113 10.37 -1.26 8.57
C GLY A 113 11.26 -2.46 8.86
N ALA A 114 11.20 -3.01 10.08
CA ALA A 114 11.95 -4.20 10.47
C ALA A 114 11.52 -5.45 9.67
N LEU A 115 10.21 -5.63 9.47
CA LEU A 115 9.68 -6.69 8.60
C LEU A 115 10.24 -6.58 7.18
N ARG A 116 10.19 -5.39 6.58
CA ARG A 116 10.72 -5.15 5.24
C ARG A 116 12.22 -5.44 5.16
N GLN A 117 12.99 -4.98 6.14
CA GLN A 117 14.43 -5.22 6.19
C GLN A 117 14.74 -6.70 6.28
N SER A 118 14.05 -7.47 7.14
CA SER A 118 14.25 -8.90 7.25
C SER A 118 13.96 -9.66 5.96
N LEU A 119 12.96 -9.21 5.17
CA LEU A 119 12.68 -9.79 3.86
C LEU A 119 13.75 -9.45 2.82
N ALA A 120 14.29 -8.22 2.85
CA ALA A 120 15.40 -7.83 1.97
C ALA A 120 16.68 -8.64 2.27
N ASP A 121 16.97 -8.89 3.54
CA ASP A 121 18.11 -9.72 3.96
C ASP A 121 18.02 -11.15 3.40
N TYR A 122 16.80 -11.68 3.18
CA TYR A 122 16.59 -12.98 2.54
C TYR A 122 16.92 -13.00 1.05
N GLU A 123 16.78 -11.89 0.35
CA GLU A 123 17.12 -11.79 -1.07
C GLU A 123 18.63 -11.88 -1.33
N ASP A 124 19.42 -11.42 -0.35
CA ASP A 124 20.89 -11.41 -0.41
C ASP A 124 21.54 -12.76 0.01
N LEU A 125 20.74 -13.71 0.47
CA LEU A 125 21.26 -15.03 0.80
C LEU A 125 21.72 -15.76 -0.46
N PRO A 126 22.90 -16.43 -0.41
CA PRO A 126 23.38 -17.21 -1.54
C PRO A 126 22.34 -18.29 -1.90
N LYS A 127 21.76 -18.16 -3.08
CA LYS A 127 20.83 -19.17 -3.62
C LYS A 127 21.62 -20.45 -3.89
N LYS A 128 21.67 -21.35 -2.91
CA LYS A 128 22.06 -22.73 -3.18
C LYS A 128 20.96 -23.37 -3.99
N VAL A 129 21.19 -23.47 -5.29
CA VAL A 129 20.44 -24.36 -6.17
C VAL A 129 21.28 -25.64 -6.20
N ASP A 130 20.91 -26.64 -5.42
CA ASP A 130 21.38 -28.00 -5.60
C ASP A 130 20.60 -28.67 -6.73
#